data_95274464c8387c94c0b51346e01d77b7
#
_entry.id   95274464c8387c94c0b51346e01d77b7
#
_cell.length_a   1.000
_cell.length_b   1.000
_cell.length_c   1.000
_cell.angle_alpha   90.00
_cell.angle_beta   90.00
_cell.angle_gamma   90.00
#
_symmetry.space_group_name_H-M   'P 1'
#
loop_
_entity.id
_entity.type
_entity.pdbx_description
1 polymer ?
#
loop_
_entity_poly.entity_id
_entity_poly.type
_entity_poly.pdbx_seq_one_letter_code
_entity_poly.pdbx_strand_id
1 'polypeptide(L)'
;MVDSTYLRFYSRKEVQEKILELAKDREIGVMFNQGFGKRPDILQFPGDIMELARKGATSFHVSEERWKEPLDLVPGMTKRSLDENRKGWDLILDIDTIYWDYAKWTAYYLIEALR
;
A
#
# COMPACT_ATOMS: atom_id res chain seq x y z
N MET A 1 10.61 16.22 -14.51
CA MET A 1 9.20 16.59 -14.85
C MET A 1 8.26 15.50 -14.36
N VAL A 2 7.19 15.88 -13.70
CA VAL A 2 6.18 14.92 -13.20
C VAL A 2 5.21 14.58 -14.32
N ASP A 3 4.96 13.30 -14.51
CA ASP A 3 4.01 12.84 -15.53
C ASP A 3 2.58 13.19 -15.10
N SER A 4 1.87 13.92 -15.93
CA SER A 4 0.49 14.35 -15.67
C SER A 4 -0.51 13.18 -15.58
N THR A 5 -0.15 12.01 -16.13
CA THR A 5 -0.99 10.81 -16.05
C THR A 5 -1.13 10.36 -14.59
N TYR A 6 -0.02 10.34 -13.85
CA TYR A 6 -0.05 9.99 -12.43
C TYR A 6 -0.83 11.02 -11.61
N LEU A 7 -0.58 12.30 -11.86
CA LEU A 7 -1.31 13.38 -11.17
C LEU A 7 -2.82 13.27 -11.40
N ARG A 8 -3.23 13.02 -12.64
CA ARG A 8 -4.64 12.89 -12.99
C ARG A 8 -5.26 11.67 -12.28
N PHE A 9 -4.56 10.55 -12.26
CA PHE A 9 -5.06 9.33 -11.60
C PHE A 9 -5.23 9.54 -10.10
N TYR A 10 -4.19 10.06 -9.43
CA TYR A 10 -4.21 10.23 -7.97
C TYR A 10 -5.06 11.41 -7.52
N SER A 11 -5.50 12.29 -8.43
CA SER A 11 -6.44 13.35 -8.09
C SER A 11 -7.91 12.88 -8.01
N ARG A 12 -8.18 11.66 -8.48
CA ARG A 12 -9.52 11.10 -8.46
C ARG A 12 -9.92 10.76 -7.03
N LYS A 13 -11.10 11.26 -6.63
CA LYS A 13 -11.59 11.07 -5.26
C LYS A 13 -11.70 9.61 -4.87
N GLU A 14 -12.27 8.78 -5.74
CA GLU A 14 -12.44 7.35 -5.50
C GLU A 14 -11.09 6.61 -5.37
N VAL A 15 -10.06 7.05 -6.06
CA VAL A 15 -8.71 6.49 -5.93
C VAL A 15 -8.12 6.85 -4.57
N GLN A 16 -8.22 8.11 -4.19
CA GLN A 16 -7.72 8.59 -2.89
C GLN A 16 -8.40 7.88 -1.72
N GLU A 17 -9.72 7.76 -1.77
CA GLU A 17 -10.49 7.09 -0.72
C GLU A 17 -10.06 5.64 -0.56
N LYS A 18 -9.84 4.93 -1.67
CA LYS A 18 -9.44 3.53 -1.64
C LYS A 18 -8.00 3.36 -1.14
N ILE A 19 -7.10 4.22 -1.56
CA ILE A 19 -5.72 4.21 -1.07
C ILE A 19 -5.70 4.45 0.45
N LEU A 20 -6.43 5.45 0.95
CA LEU A 20 -6.47 5.74 2.38
C LEU A 20 -7.09 4.61 3.20
N GLU A 21 -8.12 3.97 2.68
CA GLU A 21 -8.73 2.80 3.31
C GLU A 21 -7.69 1.67 3.48
N LEU A 22 -6.95 1.37 2.41
CA LEU A 22 -5.92 0.33 2.43
C LEU A 22 -4.69 0.71 3.25
N ALA A 23 -4.39 2.00 3.36
CA ALA A 23 -3.20 2.50 4.05
C ALA A 23 -3.36 2.55 5.58
N LYS A 24 -4.57 2.44 6.09
CA LYS A 24 -4.83 2.58 7.52
C LYS A 24 -4.06 1.55 8.34
N ASP A 25 -3.35 2.02 9.35
CA ASP A 25 -2.55 1.20 10.27
C ASP A 25 -1.41 0.44 9.57
N ARG A 26 -0.94 0.92 8.43
CA ARG A 26 0.11 0.25 7.66
C ARG A 26 1.31 1.16 7.42
N GLU A 27 2.46 0.56 7.30
CA GLU A 27 3.64 1.24 6.79
C GLU A 27 3.50 1.37 5.28
N ILE A 28 3.82 2.55 4.77
CA ILE A 28 3.68 2.91 3.36
C ILE A 28 5.06 3.03 2.72
N GLY A 29 5.21 2.43 1.55
CA GLY A 29 6.34 2.67 0.68
C GLY A 29 5.88 3.40 -0.57
N VAL A 30 6.52 4.52 -0.89
CA VAL A 30 6.18 5.33 -2.07
C VAL A 30 7.28 5.18 -3.10
N MET A 31 6.91 4.76 -4.30
CA MET A 31 7.86 4.61 -5.40
C MET A 31 7.92 5.88 -6.23
N PHE A 32 9.12 6.32 -6.49
CA PHE A 32 9.45 7.38 -7.45
C PHE A 32 10.32 6.78 -8.56
N ASN A 33 10.62 7.55 -9.61
CA ASN A 33 11.46 7.04 -10.69
C ASN A 33 12.86 6.61 -10.23
N GLN A 34 13.38 7.23 -9.18
CA GLN A 34 14.70 6.93 -8.62
C GLN A 34 14.69 5.81 -7.57
N GLY A 35 13.51 5.27 -7.23
CA GLY A 35 13.36 4.24 -6.21
C GLY A 35 12.39 4.65 -5.11
N PHE A 36 12.40 3.92 -4.01
CA PHE A 36 11.52 4.20 -2.88
C PHE A 36 11.94 5.48 -2.15
N GLY A 37 10.93 6.23 -1.71
CA GLY A 37 11.12 7.39 -0.86
C GLY A 37 11.39 7.02 0.59
N LYS A 38 11.17 7.99 1.47
CA LYS A 38 11.36 7.86 2.91
C LYS A 38 10.51 6.69 3.46
N ARG A 39 11.11 5.90 4.35
CA ARG A 39 10.43 4.83 5.08
C ARG A 39 10.90 4.84 6.55
N PRO A 40 10.00 4.58 7.52
CA PRO A 40 8.57 4.33 7.37
C PRO A 40 7.81 5.61 7.01
N ASP A 41 6.64 5.45 6.42
CA ASP A 41 5.74 6.56 6.11
C ASP A 41 4.28 6.12 6.29
N ILE A 42 3.37 7.08 6.35
CA ILE A 42 1.94 6.84 6.48
C ILE A 42 1.15 7.77 5.54
N LEU A 43 -0.08 7.39 5.24
CA LEU A 43 -1.04 8.23 4.51
C LEU A 43 -2.31 8.36 5.34
N GLN A 44 -2.69 9.59 5.65
CA GLN A 44 -3.85 9.88 6.49
C GLN A 44 -4.92 10.70 5.77
N PHE A 45 -4.52 11.58 4.86
CA PHE A 45 -5.41 12.52 4.19
C PHE A 45 -5.19 12.52 2.68
N PRO A 46 -6.23 12.90 1.90
CA PRO A 46 -6.06 13.01 0.44
C PRO A 46 -4.89 13.92 0.03
N GLY A 47 -4.64 14.98 0.82
CA GLY A 47 -3.52 15.89 0.58
C GLY A 47 -2.16 15.22 0.64
N ASP A 48 -2.00 14.18 1.46
CA ASP A 48 -0.75 13.41 1.55
C ASP A 48 -0.44 12.74 0.22
N ILE A 49 -1.46 12.14 -0.38
CA ILE A 49 -1.34 11.48 -1.70
C ILE A 49 -0.97 12.51 -2.76
N MET A 50 -1.66 13.64 -2.78
CA MET A 50 -1.41 14.67 -3.80
C MET A 50 -0.05 15.33 -3.65
N GLU A 51 0.41 15.55 -2.43
CA GLU A 51 1.76 16.07 -2.19
C GLU A 51 2.82 15.16 -2.79
N LEU A 52 2.71 13.85 -2.53
CA LEU A 52 3.64 12.86 -3.03
C LEU A 52 3.54 12.72 -4.56
N ALA A 53 2.33 12.75 -5.10
CA ALA A 53 2.11 12.71 -6.55
C ALA A 53 2.75 13.91 -7.25
N ARG A 54 2.65 15.11 -6.67
CA ARG A 54 3.31 16.31 -7.21
C ARG A 54 4.83 16.21 -7.16
N LYS A 55 5.37 15.45 -6.22
CA LYS A 55 6.82 15.17 -6.13
C LYS A 55 7.26 14.06 -7.07
N GLY A 56 6.37 13.44 -7.80
CA GLY A 56 6.68 12.42 -8.79
C GLY A 56 6.43 10.98 -8.36
N ALA A 57 5.60 10.76 -7.34
CA ALA A 57 5.23 9.41 -6.94
C ALA A 57 4.50 8.69 -8.07
N THR A 58 4.91 7.46 -8.34
CA THR A 58 4.34 6.61 -9.40
C THR A 58 3.45 5.51 -8.83
N SER A 59 3.78 5.00 -7.64
CA SER A 59 2.96 3.97 -6.99
C SER A 59 3.08 4.06 -5.47
N PHE A 60 2.03 3.59 -4.81
CA PHE A 60 1.95 3.51 -3.36
C PHE A 60 1.84 2.05 -2.96
N HIS A 61 2.64 1.63 -1.99
CA HIS A 61 2.71 0.25 -1.51
C HIS A 61 2.38 0.22 -0.03
N VAL A 62 1.60 -0.75 0.40
CA VAL A 62 1.21 -0.91 1.79
C VAL A 62 1.75 -2.22 2.33
N SER A 63 2.12 -2.24 3.62
CA SER A 63 2.52 -3.47 4.28
C SER A 63 1.32 -4.42 4.41
N GLU A 64 1.58 -5.73 4.35
CA GLU A 64 0.57 -6.73 4.66
C GLU A 64 0.33 -6.82 6.17
N GLU A 65 1.30 -6.40 6.97
CA GLU A 65 1.17 -6.28 8.41
C GLU A 65 0.49 -4.98 8.78
N ARG A 66 -0.34 -5.02 9.82
CA ARG A 66 -0.96 -3.83 10.39
C ARG A 66 -0.28 -3.52 11.71
N TRP A 67 -0.02 -2.23 11.97
CA TRP A 67 0.77 -1.74 13.08
C TRP A 67 -0.01 -0.76 13.93
N LYS A 68 0.28 -0.73 15.24
CA LYS A 68 -0.28 0.29 16.13
C LYS A 68 0.31 1.66 15.81
N GLU A 69 1.63 1.71 15.65
CA GLU A 69 2.40 2.91 15.35
C GLU A 69 3.36 2.62 14.19
N PRO A 70 2.90 2.72 12.93
CA PRO A 70 3.77 2.42 11.78
C PRO A 70 5.04 3.26 11.71
N LEU A 71 4.99 4.50 12.17
CA LEU A 71 6.15 5.40 12.13
C LEU A 71 7.25 5.02 13.13
N ASP A 72 6.97 4.14 14.08
CA ASP A 72 7.97 3.64 15.03
C ASP A 72 8.85 2.54 14.45
N LEU A 73 8.54 2.03 13.27
CA LEU A 73 9.31 0.99 12.61
C LEU A 73 10.68 1.53 12.19
N VAL A 74 11.76 0.90 12.70
CA VAL A 74 13.12 1.28 12.34
C VAL A 74 13.96 0.02 12.10
N PRO A 75 15.02 0.11 11.26
CA PRO A 75 15.92 -1.03 11.06
C PRO A 75 16.52 -1.51 12.38
N GLY A 76 16.68 -2.82 12.52
CA GLY A 76 17.31 -3.41 13.70
C GLY A 76 16.41 -3.62 14.90
N MET A 77 15.10 -3.39 14.76
CA MET A 77 14.15 -3.68 15.84
C MET A 77 14.18 -5.16 16.21
N THR A 78 14.05 -5.44 17.51
CA THR A 78 13.95 -6.81 17.99
C THR A 78 12.59 -7.41 17.61
N LYS A 79 12.54 -8.75 17.55
CA LYS A 79 11.27 -9.45 17.32
C LYS A 79 10.21 -9.04 18.37
N ARG A 80 10.63 -8.89 19.63
CA ARG A 80 9.73 -8.47 20.71
C ARG A 80 9.14 -7.09 20.46
N SER A 81 9.96 -6.12 20.06
CA SER A 81 9.48 -4.77 19.75
C SER A 81 8.53 -4.77 18.56
N LEU A 82 8.83 -5.56 17.53
CA LEU A 82 7.94 -5.72 16.38
C LEU A 82 6.60 -6.34 16.80
N ASP A 83 6.64 -7.41 17.60
CA ASP A 83 5.42 -8.09 18.04
C ASP A 83 4.55 -7.18 18.94
N GLU A 84 5.15 -6.35 19.76
CA GLU A 84 4.43 -5.39 20.60
C GLU A 84 3.72 -4.30 19.76
N ASN A 85 4.31 -3.90 18.64
CA ASN A 85 3.73 -2.90 17.74
C ASN A 85 2.74 -3.51 16.73
N ARG A 86 2.82 -4.80 16.46
CA ARG A 86 2.00 -5.44 15.43
C ARG A 86 0.55 -5.65 15.89
N LYS A 87 -0.41 -5.23 15.05
CA LYS A 87 -1.83 -5.50 15.25
C LYS A 87 -2.25 -6.84 14.63
N GLY A 88 -1.62 -7.22 13.53
CA GLY A 88 -1.94 -8.44 12.80
C GLY A 88 -1.45 -8.40 11.37
N TRP A 89 -1.88 -9.36 10.60
CA TRP A 89 -1.60 -9.47 9.16
C TRP A 89 -2.89 -9.57 8.37
N ASP A 90 -2.83 -9.15 7.12
CA ASP A 90 -3.86 -9.51 6.15
C ASP A 90 -3.55 -10.87 5.55
N LEU A 91 -4.58 -11.59 5.15
CA LEU A 91 -4.43 -12.76 4.29
C LEU A 91 -4.26 -12.27 2.86
N ILE A 92 -3.08 -12.49 2.29
CA ILE A 92 -2.79 -12.11 0.92
C ILE A 92 -2.54 -13.39 0.12
N LEU A 93 -3.28 -13.55 -0.97
CA LEU A 93 -3.15 -14.67 -1.90
C LEU A 93 -2.68 -14.13 -3.23
N ASP A 94 -1.48 -14.54 -3.65
CA ASP A 94 -0.89 -14.11 -4.91
C ASP A 94 -1.20 -15.16 -5.98
N ILE A 95 -1.92 -14.74 -7.02
CA ILE A 95 -2.28 -15.61 -8.15
C ILE A 95 -1.30 -15.34 -9.28
N ASP A 96 -0.36 -16.25 -9.45
CA ASP A 96 0.72 -16.12 -10.44
C ASP A 96 0.45 -17.03 -11.64
N THR A 97 -0.06 -16.46 -12.71
CA THR A 97 -0.28 -17.15 -13.99
C THR A 97 -0.20 -16.15 -15.14
N ILE A 98 0.29 -16.61 -16.29
CA ILE A 98 0.31 -15.80 -17.50
C ILE A 98 -1.05 -15.78 -18.23
N TYR A 99 -2.01 -16.61 -17.81
CA TYR A 99 -3.33 -16.71 -18.42
C TYR A 99 -4.35 -15.91 -17.63
N TRP A 100 -4.78 -14.77 -18.18
CA TRP A 100 -5.71 -13.84 -17.52
C TRP A 100 -7.02 -14.53 -17.10
N ASP A 101 -7.59 -15.35 -17.97
CA ASP A 101 -8.86 -16.03 -17.68
C ASP A 101 -8.73 -16.96 -16.48
N TYR A 102 -7.62 -17.68 -16.35
CA TYR A 102 -7.37 -18.55 -15.20
C TYR A 102 -7.22 -17.73 -13.93
N ALA A 103 -6.50 -16.61 -13.98
CA ALA A 103 -6.33 -15.73 -12.84
C ALA A 103 -7.69 -15.19 -12.36
N LYS A 104 -8.51 -14.74 -13.28
CA LYS A 104 -9.84 -14.20 -13.00
C LYS A 104 -10.75 -15.24 -12.34
N TRP A 105 -10.84 -16.44 -12.89
CA TRP A 105 -11.66 -17.51 -12.34
C TRP A 105 -11.14 -18.00 -11.00
N THR A 106 -9.83 -18.12 -10.85
CA THR A 106 -9.21 -18.48 -9.56
C THR A 106 -9.56 -17.46 -8.49
N ALA A 107 -9.45 -16.18 -8.78
CA ALA A 107 -9.83 -15.10 -7.86
C ALA A 107 -11.31 -15.19 -7.47
N TYR A 108 -12.18 -15.42 -8.45
CA TYR A 108 -13.61 -15.56 -8.21
C TYR A 108 -13.90 -16.72 -7.23
N TYR A 109 -13.35 -17.89 -7.47
CA TYR A 109 -13.59 -19.05 -6.60
C TYR A 109 -12.97 -18.89 -5.22
N LEU A 110 -11.81 -18.23 -5.10
CA LEU A 110 -11.22 -17.92 -3.80
C LEU A 110 -12.11 -16.98 -2.99
N ILE A 111 -12.65 -15.94 -3.62
CA ILE A 111 -13.55 -14.99 -2.96
C ILE A 111 -14.82 -15.72 -2.48
N GLU A 112 -15.40 -16.56 -3.33
CA GLU A 112 -16.58 -17.34 -2.95
C GLU A 112 -16.29 -18.31 -1.79
N ALA A 113 -15.13 -18.95 -1.78
CA ALA A 113 -14.75 -19.89 -0.72
C ALA A 113 -14.50 -19.20 0.62
N LEU A 114 -14.07 -17.93 0.61
CA LEU A 114 -13.74 -17.18 1.82
C LEU A 114 -14.92 -16.36 2.39
N ARG A 115 -16.06 -16.37 1.75
CA ARG A 115 -17.27 -15.70 2.24
C ARG A 115 -17.92 -16.44 3.39
#